data_99616d7c1d4615f687571cb20c13adb7
#
_entry.id   99616d7c1d4615f687571cb20c13adb7
#
_cell.length_a   1.000
_cell.length_b   1.000
_cell.length_c   1.000
_cell.angle_alpha   90.00
_cell.angle_beta   90.00
_cell.angle_gamma   90.00
#
_symmetry.space_group_name_H-M   'P 1'
#
loop_
_entity.id
_entity.type
_entity.pdbx_description
1 polymer ?
#
loop_
_entity_poly.entity_id
_entity_poly.type
_entity_poly.pdbx_seq_one_letter_code
_entity_poly.pdbx_strand_id
1 'polypeptide(L)'
;VTAKTATHELFDARLQLAPYSDGGIPLAVAAVASPTGARLAGKHGIGLLSIGATLVVEGFDALAYHWGIVEERAAAFGTQVDRNNWTLVGPMHIAETEEQARADVRFGIEPWFRYFQKVAAFPQMTIPGEQVDEMINIINDAGAGVIGSPERARIQVQRLWDQSGGFGCMLQMGHEWANPLATKRSAELLAAEVIPHFQGQAEPTLAVARRASEV
;
A
#
# COMPACT_ATOMS: atom_id res chain seq x y z
N VAL A 1 24.74 -8.43 -22.38
CA VAL A 1 24.07 -9.72 -22.13
C VAL A 1 23.73 -10.38 -23.45
N THR A 2 24.22 -11.60 -23.65
CA THR A 2 23.77 -12.45 -24.76
C THR A 2 22.97 -13.60 -24.15
N ALA A 3 21.72 -13.74 -24.53
CA ALA A 3 20.80 -14.75 -23.98
C ALA A 3 19.78 -15.15 -25.04
N LYS A 4 19.37 -16.43 -25.00
CA LYS A 4 18.28 -16.95 -25.84
C LYS A 4 17.27 -17.66 -24.97
N THR A 5 16.02 -17.27 -25.10
CA THR A 5 14.86 -17.91 -24.47
C THR A 5 13.93 -18.45 -25.55
N ALA A 6 12.82 -19.10 -25.16
CA ALA A 6 11.82 -19.57 -26.11
C ALA A 6 11.15 -18.42 -26.90
N THR A 7 11.15 -17.23 -26.37
CA THR A 7 10.42 -16.07 -26.92
C THR A 7 11.29 -14.88 -27.30
N HIS A 8 12.55 -14.83 -26.83
CA HIS A 8 13.44 -13.69 -27.05
C HIS A 8 14.87 -14.13 -27.30
N GLU A 9 15.55 -13.42 -28.17
CA GLU A 9 16.99 -13.55 -28.39
C GLU A 9 17.65 -12.18 -28.20
N LEU A 10 18.62 -12.12 -27.29
CA LEU A 10 19.42 -10.93 -27.00
C LEU A 10 20.84 -11.20 -27.47
N PHE A 11 21.41 -10.29 -28.21
CA PHE A 11 22.81 -10.35 -28.65
C PHE A 11 23.53 -9.06 -28.26
N ASP A 12 24.58 -9.18 -27.42
CA ASP A 12 25.37 -8.06 -26.86
C ASP A 12 24.51 -6.90 -26.32
N ALA A 13 23.35 -7.25 -25.75
CA ALA A 13 22.44 -6.25 -25.17
C ALA A 13 23.09 -5.60 -23.95
N ARG A 14 23.06 -4.27 -23.90
CA ARG A 14 23.66 -3.46 -22.83
C ARG A 14 22.67 -2.45 -22.29
N LEU A 15 22.75 -2.20 -20.99
CA LEU A 15 22.12 -1.02 -20.42
C LEU A 15 22.85 0.22 -20.92
N GLN A 16 22.12 1.18 -21.45
CA GLN A 16 22.71 2.41 -22.00
C GLN A 16 23.08 3.43 -20.92
N LEU A 17 22.43 3.36 -19.76
CA LEU A 17 22.69 4.22 -18.61
C LEU A 17 23.09 3.36 -17.42
N ALA A 18 24.19 3.72 -16.78
CA ALA A 18 24.55 3.16 -15.48
C ALA A 18 23.65 3.76 -14.37
N PRO A 19 23.34 3.01 -13.31
CA PRO A 19 22.71 3.57 -12.12
C PRO A 19 23.57 4.71 -11.55
N TYR A 20 22.90 5.76 -11.06
CA TYR A 20 23.60 6.85 -10.36
C TYR A 20 24.13 6.40 -8.99
N SER A 21 23.36 5.55 -8.30
CA SER A 21 23.69 5.07 -6.97
C SER A 21 24.66 3.88 -7.00
N ASP A 22 25.61 3.87 -6.09
CA ASP A 22 26.42 2.69 -5.80
C ASP A 22 25.51 1.55 -5.32
N GLY A 23 25.64 0.36 -5.90
CA GLY A 23 24.75 -0.78 -5.59
C GLY A 23 23.56 -0.96 -6.53
N GLY A 24 23.33 -0.01 -7.46
CA GLY A 24 22.31 -0.14 -8.50
C GLY A 24 20.98 0.52 -8.18
N ILE A 25 19.98 0.22 -9.01
CA ILE A 25 18.60 0.72 -8.86
C ILE A 25 17.85 -0.23 -7.92
N PRO A 26 17.22 0.27 -6.83
CA PRO A 26 16.35 -0.55 -6.01
C PRO A 26 15.22 -1.15 -6.84
N LEU A 27 14.99 -2.44 -6.69
CA LEU A 27 13.95 -3.18 -7.39
C LEU A 27 12.92 -3.71 -6.41
N ALA A 28 11.66 -3.70 -6.84
CA ALA A 28 10.59 -4.39 -6.14
C ALA A 28 9.68 -5.10 -7.15
N VAL A 29 9.06 -6.19 -6.73
CA VAL A 29 8.09 -6.93 -7.52
C VAL A 29 6.69 -6.79 -6.94
N ALA A 30 5.71 -6.52 -7.80
CA ALA A 30 4.32 -6.43 -7.39
C ALA A 30 3.71 -7.81 -7.08
N ALA A 31 2.88 -7.85 -6.04
CA ALA A 31 2.07 -9.01 -5.69
C ALA A 31 0.62 -8.57 -5.39
N VAL A 32 -0.35 -9.39 -5.77
CA VAL A 32 -1.76 -9.21 -5.42
C VAL A 32 -2.15 -10.31 -4.43
N ALA A 33 -2.66 -11.44 -4.89
CA ALA A 33 -3.06 -12.58 -4.06
C ALA A 33 -2.17 -13.80 -4.31
N SER A 34 -1.63 -13.95 -5.53
CA SER A 34 -0.81 -15.11 -5.86
C SER A 34 0.61 -14.99 -5.28
N PRO A 35 1.25 -16.10 -4.89
CA PRO A 35 2.58 -16.10 -4.30
C PRO A 35 3.71 -15.85 -5.31
N THR A 36 3.41 -15.61 -6.58
CA THR A 36 4.42 -15.47 -7.64
C THR A 36 5.37 -14.29 -7.37
N GLY A 37 4.85 -13.13 -7.00
CA GLY A 37 5.65 -11.97 -6.63
C GLY A 37 6.56 -12.25 -5.43
N ALA A 38 6.03 -12.87 -4.38
CA ALA A 38 6.78 -13.25 -3.18
C ALA A 38 7.93 -14.22 -3.50
N ARG A 39 7.68 -15.21 -4.38
CA ARG A 39 8.74 -16.13 -4.84
C ARG A 39 9.88 -15.42 -5.59
N LEU A 40 9.54 -14.45 -6.44
CA LEU A 40 10.53 -13.65 -7.16
C LEU A 40 11.31 -12.72 -6.22
N ALA A 41 10.60 -12.06 -5.29
CA ALA A 41 11.23 -11.20 -4.30
C ALA A 41 12.30 -11.94 -3.51
N GLY A 42 11.97 -13.09 -2.92
CA GLY A 42 12.91 -13.91 -2.17
C GLY A 42 14.03 -14.48 -3.04
N LYS A 43 13.71 -15.01 -4.24
CA LYS A 43 14.71 -15.56 -5.16
C LYS A 43 15.80 -14.56 -5.53
N HIS A 44 15.45 -13.30 -5.73
CA HIS A 44 16.36 -12.27 -6.22
C HIS A 44 16.83 -11.29 -5.15
N GLY A 45 16.35 -11.40 -3.90
CA GLY A 45 16.69 -10.47 -2.82
C GLY A 45 16.21 -9.04 -3.08
N ILE A 46 15.02 -8.89 -3.69
CA ILE A 46 14.43 -7.58 -4.04
C ILE A 46 13.20 -7.30 -3.19
N GLY A 47 12.75 -6.04 -3.18
CA GLY A 47 11.57 -5.61 -2.44
C GLY A 47 10.28 -6.28 -2.91
N LEU A 48 9.29 -6.36 -2.02
CA LEU A 48 7.94 -6.81 -2.32
C LEU A 48 6.98 -5.61 -2.25
N LEU A 49 6.13 -5.44 -3.28
CA LEU A 49 5.08 -4.42 -3.34
C LEU A 49 3.71 -5.11 -3.34
N SER A 50 3.04 -5.16 -2.18
CA SER A 50 1.73 -5.79 -2.03
C SER A 50 0.62 -4.82 -2.41
N ILE A 51 0.29 -4.76 -3.69
CA ILE A 51 -0.77 -3.90 -4.23
C ILE A 51 -2.18 -4.42 -3.93
N GLY A 52 -2.32 -5.71 -3.60
CA GLY A 52 -3.57 -6.32 -3.17
C GLY A 52 -3.83 -6.24 -1.67
N ALA A 53 -2.95 -5.61 -0.89
CA ALA A 53 -3.02 -5.60 0.57
C ALA A 53 -4.35 -5.07 1.14
N THR A 54 -4.99 -4.12 0.45
CA THR A 54 -6.28 -3.56 0.86
C THR A 54 -7.41 -3.82 -0.13
N LEU A 55 -7.10 -3.90 -1.42
CA LEU A 55 -8.09 -3.94 -2.49
C LEU A 55 -8.70 -5.33 -2.72
N VAL A 56 -8.10 -6.37 -2.18
CA VAL A 56 -8.52 -7.76 -2.39
C VAL A 56 -8.43 -8.51 -1.07
N VAL A 57 -9.52 -9.15 -0.65
CA VAL A 57 -9.57 -9.91 0.61
C VAL A 57 -8.49 -10.99 0.63
N GLU A 58 -8.35 -11.73 -0.45
CA GLU A 58 -7.32 -12.77 -0.59
C GLU A 58 -5.90 -12.19 -0.55
N GLY A 59 -5.70 -10.95 -0.97
CA GLY A 59 -4.42 -10.25 -0.87
C GLY A 59 -4.09 -9.86 0.56
N PHE A 60 -5.08 -9.39 1.32
CA PHE A 60 -4.93 -9.11 2.74
C PHE A 60 -4.66 -10.39 3.54
N ASP A 61 -5.43 -11.44 3.32
CA ASP A 61 -5.28 -12.72 4.02
C ASP A 61 -3.92 -13.38 3.73
N ALA A 62 -3.37 -13.15 2.55
CA ALA A 62 -2.10 -13.71 2.12
C ALA A 62 -0.85 -12.95 2.63
N LEU A 63 -0.97 -11.81 3.30
CA LEU A 63 0.19 -10.97 3.64
C LEU A 63 1.28 -11.74 4.41
N ALA A 64 0.94 -12.33 5.56
CA ALA A 64 1.89 -13.10 6.36
C ALA A 64 2.46 -14.30 5.59
N TYR A 65 1.62 -15.00 4.83
CA TYR A 65 2.02 -16.13 3.99
C TYR A 65 2.99 -15.70 2.89
N HIS A 66 2.75 -14.56 2.23
CA HIS A 66 3.66 -14.05 1.21
C HIS A 66 5.05 -13.75 1.79
N TRP A 67 5.11 -13.14 2.98
CA TRP A 67 6.42 -12.89 3.59
C TRP A 67 7.15 -14.17 3.97
N GLY A 68 6.46 -15.17 4.48
CA GLY A 68 7.04 -16.50 4.73
C GLY A 68 7.66 -17.12 3.47
N ILE A 69 7.00 -16.97 2.31
CA ILE A 69 7.55 -17.39 1.02
C ILE A 69 8.79 -16.59 0.63
N VAL A 70 8.80 -15.28 0.87
CA VAL A 70 9.98 -14.44 0.61
C VAL A 70 11.18 -14.97 1.39
N GLU A 71 11.02 -15.23 2.68
CA GLU A 71 12.09 -15.75 3.55
C GLU A 71 12.54 -17.16 3.15
N GLU A 72 11.60 -18.07 2.86
CA GLU A 72 11.89 -19.43 2.38
C GLU A 72 12.72 -19.40 1.08
N ARG A 73 12.31 -18.57 0.13
CA ARG A 73 13.01 -18.47 -1.16
C ARG A 73 14.35 -17.78 -1.03
N ALA A 74 14.47 -16.77 -0.18
CA ALA A 74 15.76 -16.14 0.11
C ALA A 74 16.77 -17.15 0.67
N ALA A 75 16.35 -17.97 1.64
CA ALA A 75 17.18 -19.03 2.19
C ALA A 75 17.58 -20.06 1.13
N ALA A 76 16.66 -20.48 0.27
CA ALA A 76 16.90 -21.46 -0.79
C ALA A 76 17.87 -20.97 -1.88
N PHE A 77 17.93 -19.66 -2.15
CA PHE A 77 18.78 -19.07 -3.18
C PHE A 77 20.00 -18.32 -2.62
N GLY A 78 20.18 -18.27 -1.30
CA GLY A 78 21.30 -17.58 -0.66
C GLY A 78 21.23 -16.07 -0.80
N THR A 79 20.05 -15.49 -0.98
CA THR A 79 19.82 -14.04 -1.03
C THR A 79 19.47 -13.50 0.34
N GLN A 80 19.52 -12.17 0.49
CA GLN A 80 19.09 -11.49 1.71
C GLN A 80 17.84 -10.66 1.42
N VAL A 81 16.90 -10.66 2.36
CA VAL A 81 15.67 -9.90 2.29
C VAL A 81 15.46 -9.13 3.59
N ASP A 82 14.85 -7.95 3.49
CA ASP A 82 14.58 -7.07 4.62
C ASP A 82 13.12 -6.61 4.55
N ARG A 83 12.38 -6.76 5.66
CA ARG A 83 10.99 -6.26 5.77
C ARG A 83 10.87 -4.76 5.54
N ASN A 84 11.92 -3.99 5.77
CA ASN A 84 11.94 -2.56 5.44
C ASN A 84 11.77 -2.29 3.94
N ASN A 85 12.05 -3.28 3.08
CA ASN A 85 11.81 -3.24 1.64
C ASN A 85 10.45 -3.84 1.23
N TRP A 86 9.58 -4.09 2.20
CA TRP A 86 8.21 -4.54 1.92
C TRP A 86 7.26 -3.34 1.99
N THR A 87 6.61 -3.05 0.89
CA THR A 87 5.65 -1.95 0.75
C THR A 87 4.24 -2.49 0.58
N LEU A 88 3.32 -2.03 1.42
CA LEU A 88 1.88 -2.25 1.26
C LEU A 88 1.26 -1.03 0.59
N VAL A 89 0.21 -1.24 -0.21
CA VAL A 89 -0.46 -0.18 -0.97
C VAL A 89 -1.94 -0.12 -0.58
N GLY A 90 -2.48 1.07 -0.41
CA GLY A 90 -3.90 1.28 -0.21
C GLY A 90 -4.32 2.73 -0.41
N PRO A 91 -5.56 2.98 -0.87
CA PRO A 91 -6.09 4.32 -1.01
C PRO A 91 -6.62 4.85 0.33
N MET A 92 -6.38 6.13 0.61
CA MET A 92 -6.94 6.81 1.77
C MET A 92 -7.31 8.24 1.41
N HIS A 93 -8.49 8.67 1.84
CA HIS A 93 -8.88 10.07 1.92
C HIS A 93 -9.36 10.36 3.33
N ILE A 94 -8.66 11.23 4.04
CA ILE A 94 -9.01 11.61 5.41
C ILE A 94 -9.27 13.12 5.51
N ALA A 95 -10.18 13.47 6.40
CA ALA A 95 -10.50 14.83 6.78
C ALA A 95 -10.59 14.93 8.30
N GLU A 96 -10.86 16.12 8.82
CA GLU A 96 -11.00 16.37 10.24
C GLU A 96 -12.13 15.55 10.87
N THR A 97 -13.19 15.28 10.08
CA THR A 97 -14.33 14.46 10.50
C THR A 97 -14.70 13.42 9.44
N GLU A 98 -15.41 12.37 9.86
CA GLU A 98 -15.99 11.35 8.98
C GLU A 98 -16.94 11.97 7.95
N GLU A 99 -17.77 12.92 8.37
CA GLU A 99 -18.76 13.60 7.53
C GLU A 99 -18.06 14.42 6.44
N GLN A 100 -17.00 15.14 6.80
CA GLN A 100 -16.23 15.92 5.84
C GLN A 100 -15.56 15.02 4.81
N ALA A 101 -14.90 13.93 5.23
CA ALA A 101 -14.26 13.00 4.32
C ALA A 101 -15.28 12.38 3.33
N ARG A 102 -16.46 12.00 3.81
CA ARG A 102 -17.55 11.49 2.96
C ARG A 102 -18.07 12.55 1.98
N ALA A 103 -18.13 13.81 2.40
CA ALA A 103 -18.52 14.91 1.52
C ALA A 103 -17.49 15.17 0.44
N ASP A 104 -16.22 15.18 0.80
CA ASP A 104 -15.10 15.44 -0.11
C ASP A 104 -15.04 14.42 -1.26
N VAL A 105 -15.17 13.13 -0.96
CA VAL A 105 -15.03 12.07 -1.96
C VAL A 105 -16.21 11.98 -2.95
N ARG A 106 -17.33 12.65 -2.68
CA ARG A 106 -18.43 12.77 -3.65
C ARG A 106 -18.00 13.46 -4.94
N PHE A 107 -16.89 14.19 -4.90
CA PHE A 107 -16.33 14.85 -6.09
C PHE A 107 -15.96 13.87 -7.20
N GLY A 108 -15.33 12.74 -6.89
CA GLY A 108 -14.75 11.89 -7.92
C GLY A 108 -14.72 10.38 -7.67
N ILE A 109 -15.24 9.90 -6.54
CA ILE A 109 -15.14 8.48 -6.21
C ILE A 109 -15.94 7.59 -7.18
N GLU A 110 -17.13 8.03 -7.60
CA GLU A 110 -17.96 7.25 -8.52
C GLU A 110 -17.33 7.12 -9.91
N PRO A 111 -16.95 8.20 -10.63
CA PRO A 111 -16.29 8.08 -11.92
C PRO A 111 -14.98 7.30 -11.85
N TRP A 112 -14.22 7.41 -10.74
CA TRP A 112 -12.99 6.68 -10.55
C TRP A 112 -13.23 5.16 -10.52
N PHE A 113 -14.18 4.67 -9.73
CA PHE A 113 -14.52 3.24 -9.71
C PHE A 113 -15.18 2.77 -11.01
N ARG A 114 -16.04 3.59 -11.63
CA ARG A 114 -16.63 3.25 -12.95
C ARG A 114 -15.56 3.09 -14.03
N TYR A 115 -14.49 3.87 -13.97
CA TYR A 115 -13.35 3.68 -14.87
C TYR A 115 -12.71 2.29 -14.71
N PHE A 116 -12.43 1.86 -13.50
CA PHE A 116 -11.85 0.53 -13.25
C PHE A 116 -12.79 -0.62 -13.62
N GLN A 117 -14.07 -0.44 -13.43
CA GLN A 117 -15.07 -1.44 -13.80
C GLN A 117 -15.22 -1.61 -15.32
N LYS A 118 -15.21 -0.50 -16.07
CA LYS A 118 -15.60 -0.49 -17.48
C LYS A 118 -14.44 -0.39 -18.47
N VAL A 119 -13.35 0.24 -18.08
CA VAL A 119 -12.25 0.59 -18.98
C VAL A 119 -10.96 -0.17 -18.65
N ALA A 120 -10.50 -0.07 -17.43
CA ALA A 120 -9.24 -0.70 -17.02
C ALA A 120 -9.34 -2.20 -16.80
N ALA A 121 -10.55 -2.75 -16.68
CA ALA A 121 -10.83 -4.18 -16.49
C ALA A 121 -10.02 -4.83 -15.35
N PHE A 122 -9.90 -4.12 -14.22
CA PHE A 122 -9.33 -4.66 -12.98
C PHE A 122 -10.45 -5.18 -12.07
N PRO A 123 -10.82 -6.49 -12.12
CA PRO A 123 -11.92 -7.04 -11.33
C PRO A 123 -11.75 -6.79 -9.82
N GLN A 124 -10.50 -6.84 -9.33
CA GLN A 124 -10.16 -6.61 -7.92
C GLN A 124 -10.41 -5.16 -7.47
N MET A 125 -10.55 -4.22 -8.40
CA MET A 125 -10.88 -2.82 -8.12
C MET A 125 -12.38 -2.54 -8.24
N THR A 126 -13.18 -3.59 -8.42
CA THR A 126 -14.63 -3.46 -8.55
C THR A 126 -15.24 -3.33 -7.16
N ILE A 127 -15.64 -2.12 -6.80
CA ILE A 127 -16.47 -1.91 -5.64
C ILE A 127 -17.94 -2.02 -6.08
N PRO A 128 -18.71 -2.95 -5.54
CA PRO A 128 -20.14 -3.00 -5.79
C PRO A 128 -20.84 -1.79 -5.17
N GLY A 129 -22.03 -1.48 -5.60
CA GLY A 129 -22.82 -0.37 -5.11
C GLY A 129 -23.23 0.58 -6.24
N GLU A 130 -24.46 1.07 -6.16
CA GLU A 130 -25.02 2.03 -7.12
C GLU A 130 -24.92 3.46 -6.60
N GLN A 131 -24.94 3.63 -5.28
CA GLN A 131 -24.89 4.91 -4.62
C GLN A 131 -23.53 5.18 -3.98
N VAL A 132 -23.08 6.44 -3.99
CA VAL A 132 -21.79 6.85 -3.43
C VAL A 132 -21.65 6.47 -1.96
N ASP A 133 -22.69 6.62 -1.16
CA ASP A 133 -22.66 6.26 0.27
C ASP A 133 -22.50 4.76 0.50
N GLU A 134 -23.09 3.94 -0.37
CA GLU A 134 -22.91 2.49 -0.36
C GLU A 134 -21.47 2.13 -0.70
N MET A 135 -20.89 2.73 -1.75
CA MET A 135 -19.49 2.53 -2.11
C MET A 135 -18.54 2.89 -0.96
N ILE A 136 -18.76 4.04 -0.29
CA ILE A 136 -17.96 4.47 0.86
C ILE A 136 -18.04 3.46 2.00
N ASN A 137 -19.24 2.97 2.32
CA ASN A 137 -19.42 1.97 3.36
C ASN A 137 -18.67 0.67 3.03
N ILE A 138 -18.82 0.16 1.82
CA ILE A 138 -18.14 -1.05 1.37
C ILE A 138 -16.61 -0.89 1.44
N ILE A 139 -16.06 0.25 1.00
CA ILE A 139 -14.63 0.53 1.07
C ILE A 139 -14.14 0.46 2.52
N ASN A 140 -14.83 1.14 3.43
CA ASN A 140 -14.45 1.19 4.84
C ASN A 140 -14.64 -0.16 5.55
N ASP A 141 -15.77 -0.83 5.33
CA ASP A 141 -16.13 -2.08 6.01
C ASP A 141 -15.24 -3.25 5.56
N ALA A 142 -14.94 -3.31 4.27
CA ALA A 142 -13.99 -4.29 3.73
C ALA A 142 -12.53 -3.97 4.04
N GLY A 143 -12.22 -2.74 4.48
CA GLY A 143 -10.85 -2.26 4.62
C GLY A 143 -10.11 -2.13 3.28
N ALA A 144 -10.86 -1.95 2.19
CA ALA A 144 -10.31 -1.72 0.85
C ALA A 144 -9.62 -0.35 0.72
N GLY A 145 -9.93 0.56 1.64
CA GLY A 145 -9.35 1.89 1.74
C GLY A 145 -9.79 2.56 3.02
N VAL A 146 -9.53 3.85 3.12
CA VAL A 146 -10.01 4.69 4.22
C VAL A 146 -10.70 5.93 3.65
N ILE A 147 -11.93 6.15 4.06
CA ILE A 147 -12.63 7.41 3.85
C ILE A 147 -13.16 7.83 5.22
N GLY A 148 -12.45 8.77 5.90
CA GLY A 148 -12.80 9.10 7.28
C GLY A 148 -11.79 10.00 7.98
N SER A 149 -11.65 9.82 9.29
CA SER A 149 -10.80 10.59 10.17
C SER A 149 -9.35 10.05 10.21
N PRO A 150 -8.38 10.80 10.77
CA PRO A 150 -7.04 10.30 11.06
C PRO A 150 -7.05 9.06 11.96
N GLU A 151 -8.00 8.95 12.90
CA GLU A 151 -8.14 7.77 13.75
C GLU A 151 -8.47 6.52 12.92
N ARG A 152 -9.40 6.63 11.97
CA ARG A 152 -9.73 5.51 11.06
C ARG A 152 -8.52 5.07 10.23
N ALA A 153 -7.71 6.03 9.78
CA ALA A 153 -6.47 5.72 9.07
C ALA A 153 -5.46 4.98 9.95
N ARG A 154 -5.30 5.39 11.21
CA ARG A 154 -4.44 4.67 12.18
C ARG A 154 -4.92 3.24 12.40
N ILE A 155 -6.22 3.03 12.59
CA ILE A 155 -6.81 1.69 12.75
C ILE A 155 -6.51 0.81 11.53
N GLN A 156 -6.64 1.34 10.32
CA GLN A 156 -6.36 0.58 9.10
C GLN A 156 -4.87 0.22 8.95
N VAL A 157 -3.96 1.14 9.25
CA VAL A 157 -2.52 0.84 9.20
C VAL A 157 -2.16 -0.21 10.25
N GLN A 158 -2.71 -0.11 11.47
CA GLN A 158 -2.51 -1.11 12.52
C GLN A 158 -3.04 -2.49 12.11
N ARG A 159 -4.24 -2.55 11.51
CA ARG A 159 -4.81 -3.79 10.99
C ARG A 159 -3.88 -4.47 9.96
N LEU A 160 -3.30 -3.67 9.05
CA LEU A 160 -2.32 -4.18 8.08
C LEU A 160 -1.04 -4.66 8.75
N TRP A 161 -0.57 -3.93 9.77
CA TRP A 161 0.60 -4.30 10.56
C TRP A 161 0.41 -5.65 11.27
N ASP A 162 -0.73 -5.82 11.94
CA ASP A 162 -1.04 -7.04 12.68
C ASP A 162 -1.16 -8.25 11.74
N GLN A 163 -1.81 -8.09 10.59
CA GLN A 163 -1.97 -9.15 9.60
C GLN A 163 -0.68 -9.55 8.90
N SER A 164 0.20 -8.57 8.64
CA SER A 164 1.46 -8.82 7.93
C SER A 164 2.59 -9.31 8.86
N GLY A 165 2.49 -9.03 10.15
CA GLY A 165 3.58 -9.17 11.11
C GLY A 165 4.65 -8.06 10.96
N GLY A 166 4.29 -6.92 10.36
CA GLY A 166 5.15 -5.78 10.13
C GLY A 166 5.63 -5.63 8.69
N PHE A 167 5.78 -4.41 8.24
CA PHE A 167 6.26 -4.01 6.90
C PHE A 167 7.04 -2.69 6.97
N GLY A 168 7.78 -2.34 5.92
CA GLY A 168 8.64 -1.16 5.92
C GLY A 168 7.94 0.13 5.50
N CYS A 169 6.98 0.06 4.60
CA CYS A 169 6.35 1.24 4.03
C CYS A 169 4.87 1.03 3.73
N MET A 170 4.04 2.02 4.06
CA MET A 170 2.68 2.15 3.54
C MET A 170 2.67 3.22 2.44
N LEU A 171 2.43 2.77 1.21
CA LEU A 171 2.30 3.65 0.06
C LEU A 171 0.83 4.01 -0.13
N GLN A 172 0.51 5.27 0.04
CA GLN A 172 -0.81 5.77 -0.29
C GLN A 172 -0.98 5.81 -1.81
N MET A 173 -1.98 5.10 -2.30
CA MET A 173 -2.33 5.12 -3.72
C MET A 173 -2.97 6.46 -4.08
N GLY A 174 -2.44 7.13 -5.12
CA GLY A 174 -3.03 8.35 -5.66
C GLY A 174 -4.41 8.08 -6.28
N HIS A 175 -5.33 8.99 -6.06
CA HIS A 175 -6.69 8.92 -6.59
C HIS A 175 -7.29 10.32 -6.75
N GLU A 176 -8.35 10.44 -7.54
CA GLU A 176 -9.10 11.68 -7.78
C GLU A 176 -10.47 11.66 -7.08
N TRP A 177 -10.55 11.07 -5.88
CA TRP A 177 -11.82 10.98 -5.12
C TRP A 177 -12.31 12.34 -4.64
N ALA A 178 -11.39 13.24 -4.31
CA ALA A 178 -11.70 14.57 -3.82
C ALA A 178 -11.06 15.64 -4.70
N ASN A 179 -11.53 16.87 -4.58
CA ASN A 179 -10.93 18.01 -5.27
C ASN A 179 -9.48 18.27 -4.80
N PRO A 180 -8.65 19.01 -5.54
CA PRO A 180 -7.23 19.21 -5.22
C PRO A 180 -6.96 19.81 -3.83
N LEU A 181 -7.83 20.68 -3.31
CA LEU A 181 -7.66 21.30 -2.00
C LEU A 181 -7.91 20.30 -0.89
N ALA A 182 -9.01 19.52 -0.98
CA ALA A 182 -9.32 18.46 -0.03
C ALA A 182 -8.27 17.34 -0.08
N THR A 183 -7.80 16.96 -1.27
CA THR A 183 -6.71 15.99 -1.44
C THR A 183 -5.42 16.45 -0.76
N LYS A 184 -5.04 17.70 -0.94
CA LYS A 184 -3.88 18.29 -0.25
C LYS A 184 -4.07 18.26 1.27
N ARG A 185 -5.25 18.65 1.76
CA ARG A 185 -5.56 18.64 3.19
C ARG A 185 -5.50 17.22 3.77
N SER A 186 -6.00 16.24 3.06
CA SER A 186 -5.88 14.83 3.44
C SER A 186 -4.41 14.38 3.59
N ALA A 187 -3.55 14.77 2.66
CA ALA A 187 -2.11 14.48 2.76
C ALA A 187 -1.44 15.18 3.96
N GLU A 188 -1.82 16.42 4.26
CA GLU A 188 -1.35 17.16 5.43
C GLU A 188 -1.75 16.47 6.74
N LEU A 189 -2.99 16.00 6.85
CA LEU A 189 -3.48 15.24 8.00
C LEU A 189 -2.76 13.90 8.17
N LEU A 190 -2.53 13.18 7.06
CA LEU A 190 -1.71 11.95 7.11
C LEU A 190 -0.33 12.22 7.66
N ALA A 191 0.32 13.28 7.18
CA ALA A 191 1.67 13.65 7.63
C ALA A 191 1.73 14.10 9.09
N ALA A 192 0.72 14.84 9.53
CA ALA A 192 0.70 15.42 10.88
C ALA A 192 0.18 14.47 11.96
N GLU A 193 -0.81 13.63 11.64
CA GLU A 193 -1.56 12.89 12.65
C GLU A 193 -1.46 11.36 12.53
N VAL A 194 -1.11 10.83 11.37
CA VAL A 194 -1.05 9.37 11.16
C VAL A 194 0.39 8.87 11.14
N ILE A 195 1.21 9.43 10.27
CA ILE A 195 2.60 8.98 10.06
C ILE A 195 3.43 9.01 11.37
N PRO A 196 3.41 10.09 12.19
CA PRO A 196 4.22 10.15 13.41
C PRO A 196 3.89 9.06 14.42
N HIS A 197 2.65 8.59 14.42
CA HIS A 197 2.21 7.49 15.30
C HIS A 197 2.97 6.19 15.05
N PHE A 198 3.28 5.88 13.79
CA PHE A 198 3.96 4.64 13.38
C PHE A 198 5.49 4.78 13.29
N GLN A 199 6.01 5.99 13.23
CA GLN A 199 7.45 6.24 13.15
C GLN A 199 8.12 6.48 14.52
N GLY A 200 7.41 6.25 15.62
CA GLY A 200 7.91 6.48 16.96
C GLY A 200 8.06 7.97 17.32
N GLN A 201 7.71 8.88 16.43
CA GLN A 201 7.82 10.33 16.65
C GLN A 201 6.73 10.86 17.61
N ALA A 202 5.65 10.10 17.80
CA ALA A 202 4.60 10.43 18.76
C ALA A 202 4.96 10.06 20.21
N GLU A 203 5.90 9.16 20.44
CA GLU A 203 6.30 8.69 21.78
C GLU A 203 6.71 9.81 22.75
N PRO A 204 7.53 10.80 22.37
CA PRO A 204 7.85 11.91 23.27
C PRO A 204 6.61 12.72 23.66
N THR A 205 5.70 12.97 22.73
CA THR A 205 4.45 13.71 22.98
C THR A 205 3.49 12.91 23.85
N LEU A 206 3.35 11.61 23.60
CA LEU A 206 2.54 10.70 24.41
C LEU A 206 3.09 10.55 25.82
N ALA A 207 4.41 10.50 25.98
CA ALA A 207 5.06 10.45 27.29
C ALA A 207 4.80 11.73 28.12
N VAL A 208 4.81 12.90 27.48
CA VAL A 208 4.45 14.18 28.12
C VAL A 208 2.97 14.19 28.51
N ALA A 209 2.07 13.73 27.62
CA ALA A 209 0.64 13.67 27.91
C ALA A 209 0.32 12.71 29.06
N ARG A 210 0.96 11.54 29.12
CA ARG A 210 0.82 10.59 30.24
C ARG A 210 1.27 11.22 31.58
N ARG A 211 2.42 11.88 31.61
CA ARG A 211 2.91 12.57 32.80
C ARG A 211 1.96 13.70 33.26
N ALA A 212 1.35 14.42 32.31
CA ALA A 212 0.39 15.47 32.62
C ALA A 212 -0.94 14.95 33.19
N SER A 213 -1.32 13.70 32.87
CA SER A 213 -2.52 13.05 33.40
C SER A 213 -2.32 12.35 34.76
N GLU A 214 -1.08 12.24 35.23
CA GLU A 214 -0.70 11.64 36.53
C GLU A 214 -0.56 12.69 37.65
N VAL A 215 -0.74 13.98 37.32
CA VAL A 215 -0.74 15.12 38.25
C VAL A 215 -2.16 15.59 38.53
#